data_19a5aad7010b4fa3e8dcec92b840fafa
#
_entry.id   19a5aad7010b4fa3e8dcec92b840fafa
#
_cell.length_a   1.000
_cell.length_b   1.000
_cell.length_c   1.000
_cell.angle_alpha   90.00
_cell.angle_beta   90.00
_cell.angle_gamma   90.00
#
_symmetry.space_group_name_H-M   'P 1'
#
loop_
_entity.id
_entity.type
_entity.pdbx_description
1 polymer ?
#
loop_
_entity_poly.entity_id
_entity_poly.type
_entity_poly.pdbx_seq_one_letter_code
_entity_poly.pdbx_strand_id
1 'polypeptide(L)'
;LPEDVVDGLLVQGDGSKQALILEHRRRIDEGECSHLVGLASFSEGLDLPGDYCRHVVIVKLPFAVPDDPVDQAIAEWAEAQGRNPFYEISVPDAALKLVQACGRLIRNERDYGTVTMLDKRIVTQRYGRALIDSLPPFRLDIAPLR
;
A
#
# COMPACT_ATOMS: atom_id res chain seq x y z
N LEU A 1 8.19 9.60 -17.67
CA LEU A 1 9.10 8.89 -16.77
C LEU A 1 10.47 8.79 -17.43
N PRO A 2 11.57 8.83 -16.70
CA PRO A 2 12.90 8.51 -17.22
C PRO A 2 12.92 7.12 -17.86
N GLU A 3 13.75 6.91 -18.90
CA GLU A 3 13.80 5.64 -19.64
C GLU A 3 14.18 4.47 -18.72
N ASP A 4 15.14 4.66 -17.84
CA ASP A 4 15.59 3.68 -16.85
C ASP A 4 14.47 3.20 -15.89
N VAL A 5 13.54 4.08 -15.56
CA VAL A 5 12.35 3.73 -14.76
C VAL A 5 11.37 2.91 -15.59
N VAL A 6 11.17 3.28 -16.86
CA VAL A 6 10.24 2.56 -17.75
C VAL A 6 10.74 1.14 -18.01
N ASP A 7 12.02 0.98 -18.30
CA ASP A 7 12.65 -0.31 -18.55
C ASP A 7 12.65 -1.20 -17.29
N GLY A 8 12.65 -0.59 -16.12
CA GLY A 8 12.58 -1.29 -14.84
C GLY A 8 11.19 -1.77 -14.43
N LEU A 9 10.12 -1.41 -15.15
CA LEU A 9 8.75 -1.75 -14.78
C LEU A 9 8.44 -3.25 -14.99
N LEU A 10 7.82 -3.85 -13.99
CA LEU A 10 7.23 -5.19 -14.01
C LEU A 10 5.78 -5.06 -13.56
N VAL A 11 4.84 -5.12 -14.48
CA VAL A 11 3.44 -4.79 -14.24
C VAL A 11 2.60 -6.05 -14.04
N GLN A 12 1.73 -6.03 -13.04
CA GLN A 12 0.75 -7.10 -12.84
C GLN A 12 -0.08 -7.31 -14.12
N GLY A 13 -0.05 -8.54 -14.65
CA GLY A 13 -0.71 -8.90 -15.91
C GLY A 13 0.27 -9.23 -17.04
N ASP A 14 1.51 -8.76 -16.98
CA ASP A 14 2.53 -9.07 -18.00
C ASP A 14 3.07 -10.51 -17.87
N GLY A 15 2.75 -11.17 -16.76
CA GLY A 15 3.13 -12.55 -16.49
C GLY A 15 2.52 -13.08 -15.20
N SER A 16 2.88 -14.31 -14.83
CA SER A 16 2.48 -14.84 -13.54
C SER A 16 3.15 -14.06 -12.40
N LYS A 17 2.47 -13.93 -11.26
CA LYS A 17 3.03 -13.27 -10.07
C LYS A 17 4.41 -13.82 -9.70
N GLN A 18 4.57 -15.14 -9.76
CA GLN A 18 5.83 -15.78 -9.45
C GLN A 18 6.95 -15.42 -10.43
N ALA A 19 6.64 -15.36 -11.74
CA ALA A 19 7.60 -14.96 -12.76
C ALA A 19 8.09 -13.52 -12.57
N LEU A 20 7.14 -12.59 -12.26
CA LEU A 20 7.47 -11.19 -11.99
C LEU A 20 8.34 -11.04 -10.74
N ILE A 21 8.08 -11.81 -9.68
CA ILE A 21 8.91 -11.80 -8.47
C ILE A 21 10.31 -12.32 -8.72
N LEU A 22 10.44 -13.42 -9.48
CA LEU A 22 11.75 -14.00 -9.83
C LEU A 22 12.57 -13.02 -10.67
N GLU A 23 11.96 -12.41 -11.68
CA GLU A 23 12.60 -11.41 -12.52
C GLU A 23 13.00 -10.17 -11.72
N HIS A 24 12.15 -9.70 -10.81
CA HIS A 24 12.48 -8.60 -9.91
C HIS A 24 13.72 -8.89 -9.07
N ARG A 25 13.78 -10.08 -8.46
CA ARG A 25 14.93 -10.49 -7.64
C ARG A 25 16.20 -10.59 -8.50
N ARG A 26 16.11 -11.21 -9.67
CA ARG A 26 17.25 -11.31 -10.60
C ARG A 26 17.82 -9.92 -10.91
N ARG A 27 16.96 -8.96 -11.28
CA ARG A 27 17.37 -7.58 -11.60
C ARG A 27 18.07 -6.92 -10.43
N ILE A 28 17.51 -7.02 -9.22
CA ILE A 28 18.13 -6.44 -8.03
C ILE A 28 19.48 -7.08 -7.73
N ASP A 29 19.60 -8.41 -7.85
CA ASP A 29 20.86 -9.14 -7.64
C ASP A 29 21.95 -8.75 -8.67
N GLU A 30 21.54 -8.37 -9.88
CA GLU A 30 22.43 -7.90 -10.96
C GLU A 30 22.69 -6.38 -10.88
N GLY A 31 22.11 -5.68 -9.91
CA GLY A 31 22.27 -4.22 -9.73
C GLY A 31 21.45 -3.38 -10.71
N GLU A 32 20.44 -3.98 -11.35
CA GLU A 32 19.53 -3.30 -12.27
C GLU A 32 18.35 -2.64 -11.52
N CYS A 33 17.76 -1.61 -12.13
CA CYS A 33 16.50 -1.05 -11.65
C CYS A 33 15.35 -2.03 -11.84
N SER A 34 14.49 -2.17 -10.81
CA SER A 34 13.31 -3.01 -10.91
C SER A 34 12.17 -2.47 -10.05
N HIS A 35 10.99 -2.32 -10.66
CA HIS A 35 9.81 -1.76 -10.03
C HIS A 35 8.61 -2.67 -10.27
N LEU A 36 8.10 -3.29 -9.21
CA LEU A 36 6.87 -4.06 -9.25
C LEU A 36 5.66 -3.13 -9.13
N VAL A 37 4.74 -3.20 -10.09
CA VAL A 37 3.52 -2.40 -10.14
C VAL A 37 2.31 -3.32 -10.18
N GLY A 38 1.37 -3.10 -9.25
CA GLY A 38 0.16 -3.90 -9.19
C GLY A 38 -0.90 -3.33 -8.24
N LEU A 39 -2.04 -3.99 -8.22
CA LEU A 39 -3.12 -3.69 -7.30
C LEU A 39 -2.79 -4.20 -5.88
N ALA A 40 -3.59 -3.81 -4.89
CA ALA A 40 -3.43 -4.26 -3.50
C ALA A 40 -3.37 -5.79 -3.39
N SER A 41 -4.20 -6.51 -4.13
CA SER A 41 -4.20 -7.98 -4.19
C SER A 41 -2.89 -8.57 -4.71
N PHE A 42 -2.16 -7.86 -5.57
CA PHE A 42 -0.84 -8.29 -6.02
C PHE A 42 0.18 -8.25 -4.90
N SER A 43 0.09 -7.25 -4.02
CA SER A 43 1.00 -7.12 -2.87
C SER A 43 0.78 -8.19 -1.79
N GLU A 44 -0.39 -8.80 -1.72
CA GLU A 44 -0.69 -9.87 -0.77
C GLU A 44 0.24 -11.08 -0.99
N GLY A 45 0.88 -11.55 0.08
CA GLY A 45 1.83 -12.67 0.02
C GLY A 45 3.14 -12.39 -0.71
N LEU A 46 3.46 -11.15 -1.08
CA LEU A 46 4.81 -10.80 -1.52
C LEU A 46 5.79 -10.96 -0.36
N ASP A 47 6.89 -11.65 -0.61
CA ASP A 47 8.01 -11.79 0.29
C ASP A 47 9.28 -11.26 -0.37
N LEU A 48 9.62 -10.01 -0.03
CA LEU A 48 10.72 -9.25 -0.61
C LEU A 48 11.60 -8.68 0.53
N PRO A 49 12.39 -9.51 1.21
CA PRO A 49 13.22 -9.08 2.32
C PRO A 49 14.41 -8.24 1.86
N GLY A 50 14.86 -7.32 2.72
CA GLY A 50 16.07 -6.55 2.51
C GLY A 50 16.06 -5.70 1.25
N ASP A 51 17.06 -5.86 0.40
CA ASP A 51 17.25 -5.05 -0.81
C ASP A 51 16.17 -5.24 -1.87
N TYR A 52 15.40 -6.32 -1.79
CA TYR A 52 14.29 -6.56 -2.72
C TYR A 52 13.08 -5.64 -2.48
N CYS A 53 12.99 -4.94 -1.33
CA CYS A 53 11.95 -3.95 -1.08
C CYS A 53 12.50 -2.77 -0.27
N ARG A 54 12.98 -1.75 -0.93
CA ARG A 54 13.53 -0.52 -0.33
C ARG A 54 12.58 0.67 -0.41
N HIS A 55 11.59 0.59 -1.27
CA HIS A 55 10.63 1.67 -1.45
C HIS A 55 9.24 1.11 -1.76
N VAL A 56 8.27 1.52 -0.97
CA VAL A 56 6.85 1.22 -1.21
C VAL A 56 6.13 2.52 -1.59
N VAL A 57 5.49 2.53 -2.75
CA VAL A 57 4.71 3.68 -3.21
C VAL A 57 3.22 3.32 -3.19
N ILE A 58 2.44 4.04 -2.41
CA ILE A 58 0.99 3.87 -2.28
C ILE A 58 0.30 5.03 -3.00
N VAL A 59 -0.28 4.74 -4.16
CA VAL A 59 -0.90 5.76 -5.02
C VAL A 59 -2.22 6.25 -4.46
N LYS A 60 -3.02 5.34 -3.88
CA LYS A 60 -4.33 5.63 -3.27
C LYS A 60 -4.47 4.92 -1.94
N LEU A 61 -5.15 5.56 -1.01
CA LEU A 61 -5.57 4.92 0.24
C LEU A 61 -6.43 3.69 -0.04
N PRO A 62 -6.18 2.56 0.63
CA PRO A 62 -6.78 1.26 0.33
C PRO A 62 -8.20 1.11 0.90
N PHE A 63 -9.05 2.12 0.67
CA PHE A 63 -10.47 1.99 0.98
C PHE A 63 -11.12 0.95 0.06
N ALA A 64 -11.90 0.05 0.65
CA ALA A 64 -12.72 -0.86 -0.13
C ALA A 64 -13.76 -0.09 -0.94
N VAL A 65 -14.00 -0.55 -2.17
CA VAL A 65 -15.20 -0.14 -2.92
C VAL A 65 -16.34 -0.99 -2.36
N PRO A 66 -17.47 -0.39 -1.97
CA PRO A 66 -18.59 -1.14 -1.38
C PRO A 66 -19.38 -1.92 -2.45
N ASP A 67 -18.73 -2.89 -3.09
CA ASP A 67 -19.33 -3.72 -4.14
C ASP A 67 -19.87 -5.05 -3.60
N ASP A 68 -19.45 -5.44 -2.38
CA ASP A 68 -19.91 -6.67 -1.75
C ASP A 68 -21.28 -6.45 -1.07
N PRO A 69 -22.31 -7.25 -1.38
CA PRO A 69 -23.61 -7.17 -0.73
C PRO A 69 -23.55 -7.33 0.79
N VAL A 70 -22.58 -8.09 1.30
CA VAL A 70 -22.38 -8.26 2.75
C VAL A 70 -21.89 -6.98 3.39
N ASP A 71 -20.91 -6.31 2.77
CA ASP A 71 -20.40 -5.02 3.26
C ASP A 71 -21.48 -3.94 3.23
N GLN A 72 -22.34 -3.94 2.20
CA GLN A 72 -23.49 -3.04 2.12
C GLN A 72 -24.50 -3.31 3.24
N ALA A 73 -24.84 -4.57 3.50
CA ALA A 73 -25.77 -4.94 4.57
C ALA A 73 -25.23 -4.57 5.97
N ILE A 74 -23.93 -4.72 6.20
CA ILE A 74 -23.27 -4.32 7.45
C ILE A 74 -23.31 -2.81 7.61
N ALA A 75 -23.06 -2.06 6.53
CA ALA A 75 -23.14 -0.60 6.54
C ALA A 75 -24.57 -0.11 6.85
N GLU A 76 -25.58 -0.65 6.18
CA GLU A 76 -26.99 -0.34 6.43
C GLU A 76 -27.41 -0.67 7.86
N TRP A 77 -26.96 -1.81 8.39
CA TRP A 77 -27.22 -2.18 9.78
C TRP A 77 -26.61 -1.18 10.76
N ALA A 78 -25.36 -0.75 10.53
CA ALA A 78 -24.68 0.21 11.37
C ALA A 78 -25.40 1.59 11.35
N GLU A 79 -25.81 2.04 10.16
CA GLU A 79 -26.59 3.28 9.99
C GLU A 79 -27.93 3.24 10.74
N ALA A 80 -28.63 2.10 10.67
CA ALA A 80 -29.87 1.88 11.40
C ALA A 80 -29.70 1.97 12.94
N GLN A 81 -28.48 1.73 13.44
CA GLN A 81 -28.12 1.92 14.86
C GLN A 81 -27.60 3.34 15.17
N GLY A 82 -27.66 4.27 14.21
CA GLY A 82 -27.16 5.64 14.38
C GLY A 82 -25.62 5.73 14.38
N ARG A 83 -24.93 4.71 13.88
CA ARG A 83 -23.45 4.63 13.79
C ARG A 83 -23.02 5.10 12.41
N ASN A 84 -21.77 5.53 12.30
CA ASN A 84 -21.18 5.92 11.02
C ASN A 84 -20.29 4.79 10.47
N PRO A 85 -20.77 4.01 9.47
CA PRO A 85 -20.02 2.86 8.95
C PRO A 85 -18.69 3.26 8.34
N PHE A 86 -18.56 4.44 7.76
CA PHE A 86 -17.30 4.89 7.21
C PHE A 86 -16.21 4.98 8.28
N TYR A 87 -16.48 5.63 9.41
CA TYR A 87 -15.49 5.78 10.48
C TYR A 87 -15.30 4.51 11.32
N GLU A 88 -16.32 3.68 11.45
CA GLU A 88 -16.26 2.51 12.32
C GLU A 88 -15.83 1.22 11.60
N ILE A 89 -15.97 1.17 10.28
CA ILE A 89 -15.64 -0.01 9.46
C ILE A 89 -14.59 0.33 8.41
N SER A 90 -14.88 1.30 7.52
CA SER A 90 -14.02 1.56 6.36
C SER A 90 -12.65 2.15 6.75
N VAL A 91 -12.60 3.06 7.71
CA VAL A 91 -11.33 3.66 8.16
C VAL A 91 -10.44 2.64 8.88
N PRO A 92 -10.92 1.83 9.84
CA PRO A 92 -10.12 0.76 10.45
C PRO A 92 -9.64 -0.30 9.44
N ASP A 93 -10.48 -0.71 8.49
CA ASP A 93 -10.10 -1.65 7.43
C ASP A 93 -8.98 -1.07 6.55
N ALA A 94 -9.13 0.19 6.11
CA ALA A 94 -8.11 0.88 5.35
C ALA A 94 -6.80 1.04 6.16
N ALA A 95 -6.87 1.29 7.46
CA ALA A 95 -5.71 1.36 8.34
C ALA A 95 -4.97 0.01 8.38
N LEU A 96 -5.70 -1.09 8.56
CA LEU A 96 -5.11 -2.44 8.56
C LEU A 96 -4.40 -2.75 7.24
N LYS A 97 -5.06 -2.49 6.11
CA LYS A 97 -4.48 -2.69 4.77
C LYS A 97 -3.23 -1.83 4.55
N LEU A 98 -3.26 -0.59 5.06
CA LEU A 98 -2.14 0.33 4.98
C LEU A 98 -0.93 -0.17 5.79
N VAL A 99 -1.17 -0.63 7.03
CA VAL A 99 -0.14 -1.27 7.88
C VAL A 99 0.46 -2.49 7.20
N GLN A 100 -0.37 -3.34 6.59
CA GLN A 100 0.09 -4.53 5.86
C GLN A 100 0.95 -4.15 4.64
N ALA A 101 0.57 -3.11 3.89
CA ALA A 101 1.34 -2.63 2.76
C ALA A 101 2.70 -2.06 3.21
N CYS A 102 2.73 -1.24 4.26
CA CYS A 102 3.96 -0.71 4.84
C CYS A 102 4.84 -1.81 5.45
N GLY A 103 4.23 -2.84 6.03
CA GLY A 103 4.93 -4.00 6.60
C GLY A 103 5.68 -4.85 5.56
N ARG A 104 5.46 -4.61 4.25
CA ARG A 104 6.28 -5.23 3.19
C ARG A 104 7.70 -4.68 3.17
N LEU A 105 7.88 -3.44 3.59
CA LEU A 105 9.19 -2.78 3.66
C LEU A 105 10.03 -3.28 4.84
N ILE A 106 9.42 -3.52 5.99
CA ILE A 106 10.12 -3.83 7.24
C ILE A 106 9.74 -5.25 7.66
N ARG A 107 10.64 -6.20 7.47
CA ARG A 107 10.50 -7.62 7.83
C ARG A 107 11.30 -8.00 9.05
N ASN A 108 12.42 -7.31 9.27
CA ASN A 108 13.31 -7.52 10.41
C ASN A 108 13.92 -6.20 10.89
N GLU A 109 14.61 -6.23 12.02
CA GLU A 109 15.20 -5.04 12.66
C GLU A 109 16.28 -4.32 11.82
N ARG A 110 16.80 -4.96 10.79
CA ARG A 110 17.84 -4.41 9.90
C ARG A 110 17.25 -3.82 8.62
N ASP A 111 15.97 -4.07 8.35
CA ASP A 111 15.33 -3.54 7.16
C ASP A 111 15.08 -2.04 7.33
N TYR A 112 15.30 -1.30 6.25
CA TYR A 112 15.04 0.13 6.18
C TYR A 112 14.58 0.48 4.76
N GLY A 113 13.92 1.61 4.65
CA GLY A 113 13.47 2.11 3.36
C GLY A 113 12.46 3.23 3.50
N THR A 114 11.79 3.55 2.42
CA THR A 114 10.87 4.67 2.32
C THR A 114 9.47 4.19 1.94
N VAL A 115 8.44 4.74 2.58
CA VAL A 115 7.06 4.64 2.13
C VAL A 115 6.63 6.00 1.62
N THR A 116 6.23 6.06 0.35
CA THR A 116 5.68 7.28 -0.26
C THR A 116 4.17 7.13 -0.44
N MET A 117 3.42 8.07 0.13
CA MET A 117 1.98 8.16 0.00
C MET A 117 1.62 9.30 -0.95
N LEU A 118 1.01 8.98 -2.10
CA LEU A 118 0.64 9.99 -3.10
C LEU A 118 -0.79 10.54 -2.90
N ASP A 119 -1.59 9.88 -2.09
CA ASP A 119 -2.97 10.29 -1.82
C ASP A 119 -3.02 11.41 -0.76
N LYS A 120 -3.24 12.63 -1.22
CA LYS A 120 -3.31 13.80 -0.35
C LYS A 120 -4.39 13.70 0.74
N ARG A 121 -5.40 12.85 0.59
CA ARG A 121 -6.45 12.65 1.57
C ARG A 121 -5.92 12.24 2.94
N ILE A 122 -4.74 11.59 2.99
CA ILE A 122 -4.12 11.21 4.26
C ILE A 122 -3.76 12.41 5.14
N VAL A 123 -3.52 13.58 4.55
CA VAL A 123 -3.19 14.82 5.28
C VAL A 123 -4.32 15.86 5.26
N THR A 124 -5.27 15.74 4.32
CA THR A 124 -6.34 16.73 4.17
C THR A 124 -7.66 16.32 4.83
N GLN A 125 -7.86 15.04 5.07
CA GLN A 125 -9.10 14.50 5.64
C GLN A 125 -8.95 14.20 7.13
N ARG A 126 -10.06 14.31 7.89
CA ARG A 126 -10.08 14.08 9.34
C ARG A 126 -9.61 12.67 9.73
N TYR A 127 -9.96 11.67 8.93
CA TYR A 127 -9.54 10.27 9.17
C TYR A 127 -8.05 10.03 8.88
N GLY A 128 -7.40 10.92 8.15
CA GLY A 128 -5.99 10.75 7.78
C GLY A 128 -5.07 10.64 8.98
N ARG A 129 -5.36 11.38 10.05
CA ARG A 129 -4.61 11.28 11.32
C ARG A 129 -4.69 9.87 11.91
N ALA A 130 -5.87 9.28 11.95
CA ALA A 130 -6.06 7.92 12.46
C ALA A 130 -5.28 6.89 11.63
N LEU A 131 -5.22 7.07 10.30
CA LEU A 131 -4.44 6.23 9.40
C LEU A 131 -2.93 6.37 9.68
N ILE A 132 -2.43 7.59 9.83
CA ILE A 132 -1.01 7.85 10.15
C ILE A 132 -0.64 7.25 11.50
N ASP A 133 -1.47 7.46 12.52
CA ASP A 133 -1.21 6.98 13.89
C ASP A 133 -1.27 5.44 13.99
N SER A 134 -1.88 4.74 13.02
CA SER A 134 -1.90 3.27 12.95
C SER A 134 -0.62 2.68 12.38
N LEU A 135 0.19 3.48 11.66
CA LEU A 135 1.43 3.01 11.04
C LEU A 135 2.51 2.71 12.08
N PRO A 136 3.47 1.83 11.75
CA PRO A 136 4.72 1.74 12.50
C PRO A 136 5.38 3.11 12.69
N PRO A 137 6.28 3.29 13.67
CA PRO A 137 6.87 4.59 14.01
C PRO A 137 7.85 5.08 12.93
N PHE A 138 7.33 5.44 11.75
CA PHE A 138 8.11 6.07 10.68
C PHE A 138 8.42 7.53 11.02
N ARG A 139 9.57 8.02 10.55
CA ARG A 139 9.81 9.46 10.46
C ARG A 139 8.93 10.02 9.35
N LEU A 140 8.05 10.96 9.69
CA LEU A 140 7.15 11.58 8.73
C LEU A 140 7.83 12.79 8.07
N ASP A 141 7.69 12.87 6.75
CA ASP A 141 8.04 14.02 5.95
C ASP A 141 6.84 14.36 5.06
N ILE A 142 6.24 15.52 5.27
CA ILE A 142 5.04 15.96 4.57
C ILE A 142 5.39 17.10 3.63
N ALA A 143 5.41 16.79 2.33
CA ALA A 143 5.66 17.80 1.31
C ALA A 143 4.53 18.84 1.28
N PRO A 144 4.84 20.12 0.98
CA PRO A 144 3.83 21.16 0.82
C PRO A 144 2.81 20.75 -0.26
N LEU A 145 1.53 20.84 0.08
CA LEU A 145 0.45 20.62 -0.89
C LEU A 145 0.44 21.78 -1.87
N ARG A 146 0.62 21.49 -3.15
CA ARG A 146 0.46 22.45 -4.24
C ARG A 146 -0.94 22.45 -4.79
#